data_bc8eea922654fd9c3a55cc8dc0799d6f
#
_entry.id   bc8eea922654fd9c3a55cc8dc0799d6f
#
_cell.length_a   1.000
_cell.length_b   1.000
_cell.length_c   1.000
_cell.angle_alpha   90.00
_cell.angle_beta   90.00
_cell.angle_gamma   90.00
#
_symmetry.space_group_name_H-M   'P 1'
#
loop_
_entity.id
_entity.type
_entity.pdbx_description
1 polymer ?
#
loop_
_entity_poly.entity_id
_entity_poly.type
_entity_poly.pdbx_seq_one_letter_code
_entity_poly.pdbx_strand_id
1 'polypeptide(L)'
;MKIISRGAFGRVFLAQKKSTGDYYAIKVLRKKEMLNRSQLDHVKAEQNILSQLNHSFVVKLYYSFESEENLYLVMEYLSGGDLFSLLKNVGCLSEEWARTYIVELVHALEYLHSKDIVHRDLKPDNLLIGADGHLKLTDFGLSKFGLMNSSTPLLAPPFTTACFLTTPP
;
A
#
# COMPACT_ATOMS: atom_id res chain seq x y z
N MET A 1 -16.14 15.43 -0.17
CA MET A 1 -15.01 14.56 -0.52
C MET A 1 -13.79 15.42 -0.84
N LYS A 2 -12.62 15.11 -0.29
CA LYS A 2 -11.35 15.83 -0.54
C LYS A 2 -10.39 14.86 -1.23
N ILE A 3 -9.68 15.29 -2.28
CA ILE A 3 -8.63 14.48 -2.91
C ILE A 3 -7.43 14.43 -1.96
N ILE A 4 -6.93 13.23 -1.67
CA ILE A 4 -5.74 12.99 -0.83
C ILE A 4 -4.56 12.46 -1.64
N SER A 5 -4.79 11.79 -2.77
CA SER A 5 -3.73 11.34 -3.65
C SER A 5 -4.19 11.26 -5.10
N ARG A 6 -3.23 11.35 -6.04
CA ARG A 6 -3.44 11.17 -7.48
C ARG A 6 -2.43 10.16 -8.00
N GLY A 7 -2.92 9.08 -8.57
CA GLY A 7 -2.12 8.05 -9.25
C GLY A 7 -2.29 8.11 -10.76
N ALA A 8 -1.52 7.29 -11.48
CA ALA A 8 -1.54 7.22 -12.94
C ALA A 8 -2.93 6.86 -13.52
N PHE A 9 -3.71 6.03 -12.81
CA PHE A 9 -4.98 5.49 -13.30
C PHE A 9 -6.20 5.94 -12.50
N GLY A 10 -6.02 6.85 -11.53
CA GLY A 10 -7.13 7.24 -10.69
C GLY A 10 -6.78 8.25 -9.60
N ARG A 11 -7.74 8.46 -8.72
CA ARG A 11 -7.64 9.41 -7.61
C ARG A 11 -8.09 8.75 -6.33
N VAL A 12 -7.45 9.10 -5.21
CA VAL A 12 -7.89 8.70 -3.87
C VAL A 12 -8.55 9.88 -3.19
N PHE A 13 -9.74 9.66 -2.68
CA PHE A 13 -10.54 10.66 -1.98
C PHE A 13 -10.70 10.28 -0.51
N LEU A 14 -10.59 11.27 0.37
CA LEU A 14 -11.09 11.17 1.73
C LEU A 14 -12.61 11.32 1.70
N ALA A 15 -13.32 10.35 2.25
CA ALA A 15 -14.77 10.34 2.39
C ALA A 15 -15.16 10.07 3.84
N GLN A 16 -16.31 10.60 4.25
CA GLN A 16 -16.89 10.34 5.57
C GLN A 16 -18.24 9.66 5.41
N LYS A 17 -18.46 8.59 6.15
CA LYS A 17 -19.73 7.87 6.17
C LYS A 17 -20.78 8.71 6.93
N LYS A 18 -21.88 9.05 6.27
CA LYS A 18 -22.90 9.95 6.84
C LYS A 18 -23.55 9.40 8.12
N SER A 19 -23.72 8.08 8.21
CA SER A 19 -24.43 7.44 9.34
C SER A 19 -23.60 7.30 10.61
N THR A 20 -22.26 7.15 10.49
CA THR A 20 -21.37 6.86 11.63
C THR A 20 -20.28 7.90 11.84
N GLY A 21 -20.00 8.73 10.84
CA GLY A 21 -18.93 9.70 10.90
C GLY A 21 -17.53 9.14 10.59
N ASP A 22 -17.41 7.84 10.33
CA ASP A 22 -16.13 7.17 10.04
C ASP A 22 -15.51 7.67 8.73
N TYR A 23 -14.18 7.76 8.70
CA TYR A 23 -13.42 8.16 7.52
C TYR A 23 -12.93 6.95 6.72
N TYR A 24 -12.96 7.09 5.40
CA TYR A 24 -12.52 6.10 4.44
C TYR A 24 -11.66 6.74 3.35
N ALA A 25 -10.72 5.97 2.81
CA ALA A 25 -10.01 6.30 1.57
C ALA A 25 -10.73 5.60 0.41
N ILE A 26 -11.22 6.37 -0.57
CA ILE A 26 -11.88 5.81 -1.75
C ILE A 26 -10.96 6.00 -2.96
N LYS A 27 -10.36 4.89 -3.45
CA LYS A 27 -9.60 4.86 -4.70
C LYS A 27 -10.60 4.71 -5.85
N VAL A 28 -10.64 5.71 -6.72
CA VAL A 28 -11.52 5.75 -7.90
C VAL A 28 -10.66 5.57 -9.13
N LEU A 29 -10.91 4.50 -9.88
CA LEU A 29 -10.15 4.09 -11.05
C LEU A 29 -11.07 4.21 -12.27
N ARG A 30 -10.65 4.96 -13.30
CA ARG A 30 -11.44 5.19 -14.51
C ARG A 30 -11.25 4.06 -15.52
N LYS A 31 -12.33 3.36 -15.88
CA LYS A 31 -12.29 2.24 -16.83
C LYS A 31 -11.73 2.67 -18.21
N LYS A 32 -12.04 3.88 -18.68
CA LYS A 32 -11.52 4.45 -19.95
C LYS A 32 -10.00 4.65 -19.95
N GLU A 33 -9.39 4.96 -18.80
CA GLU A 33 -7.95 5.14 -18.68
C GLU A 33 -7.20 3.80 -18.63
N MET A 34 -7.94 2.68 -18.47
CA MET A 34 -7.45 1.30 -18.41
C MET A 34 -7.65 0.56 -19.74
N LEU A 35 -7.58 1.26 -20.87
CA LEU A 35 -7.90 0.73 -22.23
C LEU A 35 -7.02 -0.46 -22.65
N ASN A 36 -5.89 -0.71 -22.01
CA ASN A 36 -5.10 -1.91 -22.22
C ASN A 36 -5.59 -3.04 -21.32
N ARG A 37 -5.87 -4.22 -21.88
CA ARG A 37 -6.30 -5.43 -21.14
C ARG A 37 -5.42 -5.73 -19.93
N SER A 38 -4.11 -5.53 -20.04
CA SER A 38 -3.17 -5.75 -18.92
C SER A 38 -3.43 -4.87 -17.70
N GLN A 39 -3.92 -3.65 -17.88
CA GLN A 39 -4.21 -2.72 -16.76
C GLN A 39 -5.52 -3.07 -16.05
N LEU A 40 -6.54 -3.52 -16.79
CA LEU A 40 -7.79 -4.04 -16.20
C LEU A 40 -7.52 -5.31 -15.40
N ASP A 41 -6.64 -6.19 -15.89
CA ASP A 41 -6.25 -7.41 -15.18
C ASP A 41 -5.50 -7.09 -13.88
N HIS A 42 -4.62 -6.07 -13.88
CA HIS A 42 -3.93 -5.61 -12.67
C HIS A 42 -4.90 -5.07 -11.61
N VAL A 43 -5.89 -4.27 -12.03
CA VAL A 43 -6.89 -3.70 -11.10
C VAL A 43 -7.81 -4.78 -10.52
N LYS A 44 -8.25 -5.73 -11.34
CA LYS A 44 -9.02 -6.88 -10.86
C LYS A 44 -8.20 -7.76 -9.93
N ALA A 45 -6.91 -7.94 -10.21
CA ALA A 45 -6.00 -8.66 -9.33
C ALA A 45 -5.83 -7.91 -7.99
N GLU A 46 -5.66 -6.58 -7.99
CA GLU A 46 -5.61 -5.76 -6.77
C GLU A 46 -6.88 -5.92 -5.94
N GLN A 47 -8.05 -5.81 -6.57
CA GLN A 47 -9.34 -6.00 -5.90
C GLN A 47 -9.46 -7.40 -5.28
N ASN A 48 -9.12 -8.45 -6.05
CA ASN A 48 -9.21 -9.83 -5.61
C ASN A 48 -8.23 -10.11 -4.46
N ILE A 49 -7.00 -9.62 -4.55
CA ILE A 49 -5.99 -9.73 -3.48
C ILE A 49 -6.51 -9.04 -2.22
N LEU A 50 -6.84 -7.75 -2.30
CA LEU A 50 -7.27 -6.95 -1.15
C LEU A 50 -8.52 -7.53 -0.47
N SER A 51 -9.45 -8.11 -1.22
CA SER A 51 -10.67 -8.71 -0.66
C SER A 51 -10.41 -9.92 0.25
N GLN A 52 -9.26 -10.58 0.09
CA GLN A 52 -8.86 -11.76 0.86
C GLN A 52 -7.93 -11.44 2.03
N LEU A 53 -7.43 -10.19 2.12
CA LEU A 53 -6.47 -9.78 3.12
C LEU A 53 -7.16 -9.20 4.36
N ASN A 54 -6.74 -9.67 5.54
CA ASN A 54 -7.14 -9.14 6.84
C ASN A 54 -5.97 -9.31 7.82
N HIS A 55 -5.16 -8.27 7.96
CA HIS A 55 -3.95 -8.26 8.80
C HIS A 55 -3.73 -6.87 9.37
N SER A 56 -3.16 -6.77 10.57
CA SER A 56 -2.94 -5.49 11.28
C SER A 56 -2.06 -4.51 10.50
N PHE A 57 -1.06 -5.02 9.77
CA PHE A 57 -0.09 -4.23 9.02
C PHE A 57 -0.34 -4.24 7.50
N VAL A 58 -1.57 -4.54 7.08
CA VAL A 58 -2.01 -4.44 5.68
C VAL A 58 -3.26 -3.58 5.63
N VAL A 59 -3.33 -2.66 4.67
CA VAL A 59 -4.51 -1.79 4.51
C VAL A 59 -5.75 -2.63 4.23
N LYS A 60 -6.85 -2.35 4.95
CA LYS A 60 -8.09 -3.11 4.84
C LYS A 60 -8.96 -2.57 3.72
N LEU A 61 -9.46 -3.46 2.86
CA LEU A 61 -10.56 -3.17 1.94
C LEU A 61 -11.90 -3.45 2.62
N TYR A 62 -12.78 -2.46 2.68
CA TYR A 62 -14.12 -2.63 3.25
C TYR A 62 -15.17 -2.98 2.21
N TYR A 63 -15.13 -2.27 1.08
CA TYR A 63 -16.08 -2.45 -0.01
C TYR A 63 -15.41 -2.23 -1.35
N SER A 64 -15.88 -2.92 -2.38
CA SER A 64 -15.58 -2.62 -3.76
C SER A 64 -16.87 -2.66 -4.58
N PHE A 65 -17.04 -1.71 -5.49
CA PHE A 65 -18.17 -1.63 -6.39
C PHE A 65 -17.77 -0.90 -7.67
N GLU A 66 -18.57 -1.07 -8.70
CA GLU A 66 -18.31 -0.44 -10.00
C GLU A 66 -19.53 0.30 -10.53
N SER A 67 -19.27 1.32 -11.34
CA SER A 67 -20.24 1.94 -12.23
C SER A 67 -19.83 1.66 -13.69
N GLU A 68 -20.61 2.19 -14.64
CA GLU A 68 -20.28 2.11 -16.07
C GLU A 68 -18.86 2.61 -16.37
N GLU A 69 -18.46 3.73 -15.73
CA GLU A 69 -17.20 4.43 -16.02
C GLU A 69 -16.07 4.14 -15.04
N ASN A 70 -16.37 3.76 -13.78
CA ASN A 70 -15.38 3.70 -12.71
C ASN A 70 -15.47 2.43 -11.89
N LEU A 71 -14.33 2.03 -11.34
CA LEU A 71 -14.21 1.08 -10.23
C LEU A 71 -13.88 1.85 -8.95
N TYR A 72 -14.52 1.46 -7.84
CA TYR A 72 -14.35 2.08 -6.53
C TYR A 72 -13.84 1.05 -5.53
N LEU A 73 -12.74 1.36 -4.86
CA LEU A 73 -12.20 0.58 -3.75
C LEU A 73 -12.30 1.45 -2.49
N VAL A 74 -13.14 1.04 -1.54
CA VAL A 74 -13.34 1.73 -0.25
C VAL A 74 -12.45 1.06 0.79
N MET A 75 -11.41 1.76 1.21
CA MET A 75 -10.36 1.25 2.06
C MET A 75 -10.29 2.00 3.39
N GLU A 76 -9.59 1.44 4.33
CA GLU A 76 -9.16 2.08 5.57
C GLU A 76 -8.46 3.40 5.26
N TYR A 77 -8.81 4.45 6.01
CA TYR A 77 -8.11 5.74 5.94
C TYR A 77 -7.05 5.80 7.04
N LEU A 78 -5.82 6.08 6.66
CA LEU A 78 -4.67 6.22 7.54
C LEU A 78 -4.23 7.68 7.57
N SER A 79 -4.33 8.33 8.73
CA SER A 79 -4.19 9.78 8.86
C SER A 79 -2.75 10.27 8.99
N GLY A 80 -1.79 9.38 9.26
CA GLY A 80 -0.36 9.73 9.44
C GLY A 80 0.40 9.96 8.12
N GLY A 81 -0.25 9.75 6.96
CA GLY A 81 0.36 9.90 5.64
C GLY A 81 1.25 8.71 5.26
N ASP A 82 2.15 8.90 4.29
CA ASP A 82 3.07 7.87 3.82
C ASP A 82 4.47 8.05 4.41
N LEU A 83 5.22 6.95 4.49
CA LEU A 83 6.57 6.92 5.05
C LEU A 83 7.56 7.75 4.23
N PHE A 84 7.36 7.85 2.89
CA PHE A 84 8.22 8.69 2.05
C PHE A 84 8.10 10.17 2.45
N SER A 85 6.87 10.66 2.63
CA SER A 85 6.60 12.04 3.08
C SER A 85 7.18 12.29 4.48
N LEU A 86 7.06 11.31 5.39
CA LEU A 86 7.68 11.40 6.72
C LEU A 86 9.20 11.53 6.60
N LEU A 87 9.87 10.64 5.87
CA LEU A 87 11.32 10.65 5.67
C LEU A 87 11.80 11.96 5.03
N LYS A 88 11.05 12.49 4.06
CA LYS A 88 11.36 13.78 3.42
C LYS A 88 11.34 14.93 4.43
N ASN A 89 10.45 14.87 5.42
CA ASN A 89 10.31 15.94 6.41
C ASN A 89 11.34 15.84 7.56
N VAL A 90 11.64 14.61 8.02
CA VAL A 90 12.53 14.41 9.18
C VAL A 90 13.98 14.07 8.78
N GLY A 91 14.24 13.78 7.49
CA GLY A 91 15.54 13.36 6.98
C GLY A 91 15.82 11.89 7.23
N CYS A 92 15.95 11.46 8.47
CA CYS A 92 16.16 10.05 8.86
C CYS A 92 15.32 9.71 10.11
N LEU A 93 15.00 8.44 10.25
CA LEU A 93 14.38 7.90 11.46
C LEU A 93 15.45 7.55 12.50
N SER A 94 15.09 7.60 13.79
CA SER A 94 15.89 6.97 14.83
C SER A 94 15.93 5.44 14.60
N GLU A 95 16.97 4.78 15.13
CA GLU A 95 17.10 3.33 14.99
C GLU A 95 15.89 2.59 15.59
N GLU A 96 15.35 3.09 16.69
CA GLU A 96 14.17 2.51 17.35
C GLU A 96 12.94 2.54 16.42
N TRP A 97 12.64 3.70 15.82
CA TRP A 97 11.52 3.84 14.88
C TRP A 97 11.73 3.02 13.61
N ALA A 98 12.95 3.02 13.06
CA ALA A 98 13.27 2.22 11.88
C ALA A 98 13.10 0.73 12.17
N ARG A 99 13.54 0.25 13.33
CA ARG A 99 13.39 -1.15 13.78
C ARG A 99 11.91 -1.52 13.89
N THR A 100 11.09 -0.69 14.51
CA THR A 100 9.64 -0.92 14.66
C THR A 100 8.97 -1.06 13.28
N TYR A 101 9.20 -0.12 12.39
CA TYR A 101 8.59 -0.15 11.05
C TYR A 101 9.05 -1.33 10.20
N ILE A 102 10.34 -1.73 10.32
CA ILE A 102 10.83 -2.92 9.61
C ILE A 102 10.16 -4.19 10.15
N VAL A 103 10.00 -4.33 11.48
CA VAL A 103 9.31 -5.48 12.07
C VAL A 103 7.87 -5.57 11.60
N GLU A 104 7.13 -4.47 11.59
CA GLU A 104 5.75 -4.41 11.11
C GLU A 104 5.64 -4.77 9.63
N LEU A 105 6.57 -4.26 8.80
CA LEU A 105 6.65 -4.62 7.39
C LEU A 105 6.95 -6.10 7.18
N VAL A 106 7.89 -6.68 7.95
CA VAL A 106 8.21 -8.12 7.87
C VAL A 106 6.99 -8.97 8.20
N HIS A 107 6.22 -8.62 9.24
CA HIS A 107 4.97 -9.32 9.54
C HIS A 107 3.92 -9.20 8.44
N ALA A 108 3.80 -8.02 7.81
CA ALA A 108 2.93 -7.86 6.65
C ALA A 108 3.35 -8.77 5.48
N LEU A 109 4.66 -8.84 5.19
CA LEU A 109 5.20 -9.68 4.12
C LEU A 109 5.06 -11.17 4.42
N GLU A 110 5.34 -11.60 5.65
CA GLU A 110 5.13 -12.98 6.11
C GLU A 110 3.67 -13.40 5.88
N TYR A 111 2.73 -12.55 6.27
CA TYR A 111 1.31 -12.80 6.03
C TYR A 111 0.96 -12.91 4.54
N LEU A 112 1.46 -12.01 3.68
CA LEU A 112 1.24 -12.08 2.24
C LEU A 112 1.83 -13.36 1.65
N HIS A 113 3.07 -13.70 2.02
CA HIS A 113 3.76 -14.90 1.54
C HIS A 113 3.06 -16.19 1.99
N SER A 114 2.47 -16.22 3.19
CA SER A 114 1.66 -17.35 3.66
C SER A 114 0.40 -17.59 2.81
N LYS A 115 -0.03 -16.56 2.05
CA LYS A 115 -1.14 -16.64 1.08
C LYS A 115 -0.66 -16.72 -0.37
N ASP A 116 0.61 -17.01 -0.59
CA ASP A 116 1.25 -17.10 -1.92
C ASP A 116 1.13 -15.78 -2.73
N ILE A 117 1.14 -14.63 -2.05
CA ILE A 117 1.06 -13.30 -2.64
C ILE A 117 2.41 -12.62 -2.50
N VAL A 118 2.95 -12.11 -3.63
CA VAL A 118 4.16 -11.28 -3.66
C VAL A 118 3.78 -9.85 -4.05
N HIS A 119 4.18 -8.87 -3.24
CA HIS A 119 3.80 -7.45 -3.41
C HIS A 119 4.44 -6.79 -4.64
N ARG A 120 5.74 -6.95 -4.85
CA ARG A 120 6.56 -6.51 -6.01
C ARG A 120 6.73 -5.00 -6.21
N ASP A 121 6.17 -4.14 -5.35
CA ASP A 121 6.34 -2.67 -5.41
C ASP A 121 6.56 -2.10 -4.00
N LEU A 122 7.47 -2.73 -3.23
CA LEU A 122 7.82 -2.25 -1.89
C LEU A 122 8.63 -0.96 -2.00
N LYS A 123 8.08 0.12 -1.44
CA LYS A 123 8.73 1.43 -1.35
C LYS A 123 8.07 2.26 -0.24
N PRO A 124 8.73 3.29 0.30
CA PRO A 124 8.17 4.11 1.37
C PRO A 124 6.84 4.78 1.02
N ASP A 125 6.58 5.07 -0.26
CA ASP A 125 5.30 5.63 -0.74
C ASP A 125 4.12 4.68 -0.51
N ASN A 126 4.36 3.36 -0.49
CA ASN A 126 3.36 2.32 -0.31
C ASN A 126 3.24 1.85 1.15
N LEU A 127 3.86 2.57 2.08
CA LEU A 127 3.82 2.33 3.51
C LEU A 127 3.11 3.50 4.18
N LEU A 128 1.88 3.28 4.63
CA LEU A 128 1.05 4.30 5.27
C LEU A 128 1.11 4.17 6.78
N ILE A 129 0.96 5.30 7.49
CA ILE A 129 1.04 5.39 8.94
C ILE A 129 -0.35 5.67 9.49
N GLY A 130 -0.80 4.85 10.44
CA GLY A 130 -2.06 5.02 11.14
C GLY A 130 -2.02 6.18 12.15
N ALA A 131 -3.19 6.51 12.72
CA ALA A 131 -3.30 7.47 13.81
C ALA A 131 -2.60 7.00 15.09
N ASP A 132 -2.46 5.70 15.23
CA ASP A 132 -1.75 4.98 16.31
C ASP A 132 -0.23 4.92 16.14
N GLY A 133 0.29 5.42 15.00
CA GLY A 133 1.71 5.41 14.66
C GLY A 133 2.19 4.12 14.00
N HIS A 134 1.31 3.11 13.84
CA HIS A 134 1.66 1.85 13.19
C HIS A 134 1.65 1.94 11.66
N LEU A 135 2.53 1.12 11.05
CA LEU A 135 2.70 1.07 9.60
C LEU A 135 1.76 0.05 8.96
N LYS A 136 1.20 0.39 7.80
CA LYS A 136 0.42 -0.55 6.98
C LYS A 136 0.83 -0.49 5.51
N LEU A 137 1.00 -1.68 4.94
CA LEU A 137 1.33 -1.85 3.51
C LEU A 137 0.08 -1.66 2.65
N THR A 138 0.23 -0.90 1.57
CA THR A 138 -0.84 -0.59 0.60
C THR A 138 -0.35 -0.75 -0.84
N ASP A 139 -1.23 -0.54 -1.80
CA ASP A 139 -1.00 -0.54 -3.26
C ASP A 139 -0.56 -1.89 -3.83
N PHE A 140 -1.52 -2.78 -4.03
CA PHE A 140 -1.35 -4.14 -4.55
C PHE A 140 -1.47 -4.22 -6.09
N GLY A 141 -1.43 -3.08 -6.79
CA GLY A 141 -1.62 -3.02 -8.25
C GLY A 141 -0.58 -3.80 -9.07
N LEU A 142 0.61 -4.06 -8.51
CA LEU A 142 1.64 -4.90 -9.12
C LEU A 142 1.76 -6.29 -8.49
N SER A 143 0.97 -6.62 -7.47
CA SER A 143 1.06 -7.89 -6.74
C SER A 143 0.58 -9.07 -7.59
N LYS A 144 1.08 -10.27 -7.30
CA LYS A 144 0.70 -11.52 -7.98
C LYS A 144 0.58 -12.68 -7.00
N PHE A 145 -0.30 -13.64 -7.36
CA PHE A 145 -0.41 -14.96 -6.74
C PHE A 145 0.54 -15.98 -7.41
N GLY A 146 0.91 -17.02 -6.68
CA GLY A 146 1.51 -18.24 -7.24
C GLY A 146 2.99 -18.11 -7.64
N LEU A 147 3.73 -17.14 -7.08
CA LEU A 147 5.13 -16.93 -7.45
C LEU A 147 6.14 -17.62 -6.51
N MET A 148 5.69 -18.13 -5.36
CA MET A 148 6.59 -18.75 -4.36
C MET A 148 7.13 -20.10 -4.83
N ASN A 149 6.46 -20.75 -5.78
CA ASN A 149 6.87 -22.06 -6.35
C ASN A 149 7.69 -21.94 -7.66
N SER A 150 7.91 -20.74 -8.19
CA SER A 150 8.78 -20.54 -9.34
C SER A 150 10.22 -20.39 -8.85
N SER A 151 11.09 -21.31 -9.25
CA SER A 151 12.53 -21.38 -8.90
C SER A 151 13.37 -20.27 -9.53
N THR A 152 12.85 -19.06 -9.59
CA THR A 152 13.63 -17.89 -10.05
C THR A 152 14.28 -17.27 -8.81
N PRO A 153 15.62 -17.21 -8.70
CA PRO A 153 16.27 -16.56 -7.58
C PRO A 153 15.85 -15.08 -7.54
N LEU A 154 15.34 -14.63 -6.41
CA LEU A 154 15.17 -13.21 -6.13
C LEU A 154 16.55 -12.57 -6.07
N LEU A 155 17.01 -11.97 -7.16
CA LEU A 155 18.15 -11.07 -7.14
C LEU A 155 17.70 -9.82 -6.35
N ALA A 156 18.04 -9.81 -5.06
CA ALA A 156 17.94 -8.62 -4.26
C ALA A 156 18.88 -7.56 -4.87
N PRO A 157 18.40 -6.33 -5.14
CA PRO A 157 19.31 -5.25 -5.51
C PRO A 157 20.30 -5.01 -4.35
N PRO A 158 21.55 -4.66 -4.62
CA PRO A 158 22.51 -4.40 -3.58
C PRO A 158 22.01 -3.23 -2.72
N PHE A 159 21.85 -3.47 -1.41
CA PHE A 159 21.63 -2.42 -0.44
C PHE A 159 22.85 -1.50 -0.45
N THR A 160 22.73 -0.29 -0.97
CA THR A 160 23.76 0.73 -0.81
C THR A 160 23.73 1.22 0.64
N THR A 161 24.75 0.87 1.39
CA THR A 161 25.00 1.15 2.82
C THR A 161 25.26 2.64 3.09
N ALA A 162 24.59 3.57 2.43
CA ALA A 162 24.96 4.99 2.43
C ALA A 162 24.29 5.86 3.51
N CYS A 163 23.39 5.32 4.36
CA CYS A 163 22.67 6.16 5.34
C CYS A 163 23.01 5.89 6.82
N PHE A 164 23.95 4.99 7.14
CA PHE A 164 24.11 4.56 8.55
C PHE A 164 25.34 5.11 9.29
N LEU A 165 26.13 5.98 8.67
CA LEU A 165 27.35 6.50 9.32
C LEU A 165 27.53 8.02 9.12
N THR A 166 26.74 8.84 9.81
CA THR A 166 27.19 10.18 10.19
C THR A 166 26.68 10.45 11.61
N THR A 167 27.51 10.13 12.61
CA THR A 167 27.42 10.77 13.90
C THR A 167 27.84 12.22 13.74
N PRO A 168 27.04 13.23 14.15
CA PRO A 168 27.54 14.60 14.27
C PRO A 168 28.54 14.73 15.43
N PRO A 169 29.46 15.71 15.36
CA PRO A 169 30.46 15.96 16.37
C PRO A 169 29.88 16.41 17.71
#